data_6b2d1473be861b50ad4f67f115cf1f5d
#
_entry.id   6b2d1473be861b50ad4f67f115cf1f5d
#
_cell.length_a   1.000
_cell.length_b   1.000
_cell.length_c   1.000
_cell.angle_alpha   90.00
_cell.angle_beta   90.00
_cell.angle_gamma   90.00
#
_symmetry.space_group_name_H-M   'P 1'
#
loop_
_entity.id
_entity.type
_entity.pdbx_description
1 polymer ?
#
loop_
_entity_poly.entity_id
_entity_poly.type
_entity_poly.pdbx_seq_one_letter_code
_entity_poly.pdbx_strand_id
1 'polypeptide(L)'
;MPLPNNNLYPHFNISRLSHIELGVRDLSASFAFYVEILGLQVTDQNSNFIYLRGMEERGHHSVILKKSNISSCNVLGYKVFDQEQLDKAEFYFKSKEISTSWIERPYQGKTLLTTDIHGIPIEFYYQMERLPTIHQKYKLYNGVKPLRIDHFNVFSTNVHESVEFYSDLGFRVTEYTEDEKTKKLWAAWMHRKGTVHDIAFTNGIGPRLHHVAFWVPTPMNVIDLLDVMSTSGYISNIERGPGRHGISNAFFLYIRDPDGHRTEIYCSDYQTLDTDHEPIKWDLKDPQRQTLWGAPAPKSWFEEGSHFGNINPKQPSLKAQPIVAP
;
A
#
# COMPACT_ATOMS: atom_id res chain seq x y z
N MET A 1 14.99 12.07 -16.38
CA MET A 1 13.87 12.82 -16.99
C MET A 1 13.21 13.61 -15.87
N PRO A 2 12.72 14.81 -16.10
CA PRO A 2 12.05 15.57 -15.04
C PRO A 2 10.79 14.84 -14.58
N LEU A 3 10.37 15.09 -13.33
CA LEU A 3 9.06 14.62 -12.85
C LEU A 3 7.94 15.20 -13.74
N PRO A 4 6.84 14.47 -13.96
CA PRO A 4 5.68 15.05 -14.62
C PRO A 4 5.09 16.19 -13.79
N ASN A 5 4.47 17.14 -14.47
CA ASN A 5 3.73 18.20 -13.78
C ASN A 5 2.52 17.63 -13.03
N ASN A 6 2.16 18.28 -11.92
CA ASN A 6 0.96 17.90 -11.17
C ASN A 6 -0.29 18.10 -12.04
N ASN A 7 -1.06 17.00 -12.21
CA ASN A 7 -2.38 17.05 -12.86
C ASN A 7 -3.47 17.27 -11.79
N LEU A 8 -3.85 18.52 -11.56
CA LEU A 8 -4.88 18.88 -10.59
C LEU A 8 -6.30 18.63 -11.12
N TYR A 9 -6.46 18.43 -12.42
CA TYR A 9 -7.75 18.22 -13.10
C TYR A 9 -7.73 16.94 -13.94
N PRO A 10 -7.59 15.76 -13.29
CA PRO A 10 -7.56 14.48 -14.00
C PRO A 10 -8.88 14.16 -14.67
N HIS A 11 -8.88 13.22 -15.60
CA HIS A 11 -10.09 12.79 -16.32
C HIS A 11 -11.20 12.28 -15.41
N PHE A 12 -10.84 11.69 -14.27
CA PHE A 12 -11.75 11.28 -13.20
C PHE A 12 -11.07 11.43 -11.84
N ASN A 13 -11.87 11.59 -10.79
CA ASN A 13 -11.36 11.94 -9.47
C ASN A 13 -11.30 10.74 -8.53
N ILE A 14 -10.09 10.29 -8.24
CA ILE A 14 -9.79 9.32 -7.19
C ILE A 14 -9.69 10.09 -5.86
N SER A 15 -10.38 9.62 -4.83
CA SER A 15 -10.35 10.22 -3.51
C SER A 15 -9.15 9.73 -2.68
N ARG A 16 -8.91 8.43 -2.71
CA ARG A 16 -7.81 7.78 -1.96
C ARG A 16 -7.66 6.32 -2.35
N LEU A 17 -6.55 5.69 -1.93
CA LEU A 17 -6.55 4.25 -1.81
C LEU A 17 -7.61 3.80 -0.78
N SER A 18 -8.11 2.60 -0.92
CA SER A 18 -9.23 2.14 -0.10
C SER A 18 -9.03 0.78 0.54
N HIS A 19 -8.70 -0.22 -0.25
CA HIS A 19 -8.60 -1.59 0.24
C HIS A 19 -7.65 -2.45 -0.61
N ILE A 20 -7.34 -3.63 -0.08
CA ILE A 20 -6.54 -4.65 -0.75
C ILE A 20 -7.22 -6.02 -0.61
N GLU A 21 -7.16 -6.87 -1.65
CA GLU A 21 -7.51 -8.27 -1.57
C GLU A 21 -6.24 -9.13 -1.63
N LEU A 22 -6.01 -9.91 -0.58
CA LEU A 22 -4.89 -10.85 -0.48
C LEU A 22 -5.39 -12.29 -0.56
N GLY A 23 -4.78 -13.08 -1.45
CA GLY A 23 -4.94 -14.52 -1.48
C GLY A 23 -4.09 -15.17 -0.40
N VAL A 24 -4.72 -15.91 0.51
CA VAL A 24 -4.08 -16.56 1.66
C VAL A 24 -4.40 -18.06 1.67
N ARG A 25 -3.45 -18.89 2.08
CA ARG A 25 -3.61 -20.34 2.04
C ARG A 25 -4.41 -20.87 3.23
N ASP A 26 -4.29 -20.22 4.38
CA ASP A 26 -4.97 -20.60 5.61
C ASP A 26 -5.65 -19.38 6.25
N LEU A 27 -6.99 -19.33 6.14
CA LEU A 27 -7.77 -18.25 6.75
C LEU A 27 -7.67 -18.22 8.27
N SER A 28 -7.48 -19.37 8.94
CA SER A 28 -7.38 -19.42 10.40
C SER A 28 -6.05 -18.83 10.87
N ALA A 29 -4.95 -19.16 10.20
CA ALA A 29 -3.65 -18.56 10.48
C ALA A 29 -3.65 -17.05 10.20
N SER A 30 -4.29 -16.65 9.09
CA SER A 30 -4.44 -15.22 8.75
C SER A 30 -5.33 -14.48 9.74
N PHE A 31 -6.42 -15.12 10.23
CA PHE A 31 -7.26 -14.54 11.29
C PHE A 31 -6.43 -14.29 12.56
N ALA A 32 -5.68 -15.28 13.05
CA ALA A 32 -4.84 -15.12 14.22
C ALA A 32 -3.86 -13.94 14.04
N PHE A 33 -3.23 -13.82 12.88
CA PHE A 33 -2.29 -12.74 12.61
C PHE A 33 -2.96 -11.36 12.51
N TYR A 34 -3.94 -11.20 11.62
CA TYR A 34 -4.52 -9.88 11.34
C TYR A 34 -5.50 -9.40 12.43
N VAL A 35 -6.18 -10.32 13.14
CA VAL A 35 -7.19 -9.98 14.14
C VAL A 35 -6.62 -10.04 15.56
N GLU A 36 -5.97 -11.16 15.94
CA GLU A 36 -5.52 -11.35 17.33
C GLU A 36 -4.20 -10.63 17.61
N ILE A 37 -3.24 -10.62 16.65
CA ILE A 37 -1.94 -9.95 16.80
C ILE A 37 -2.04 -8.48 16.40
N LEU A 38 -2.48 -8.16 15.16
CA LEU A 38 -2.55 -6.77 14.71
C LEU A 38 -3.75 -6.01 15.28
N GLY A 39 -4.89 -6.68 15.46
CA GLY A 39 -6.08 -6.08 16.04
C GLY A 39 -7.01 -5.40 15.02
N LEU A 40 -6.96 -5.77 13.74
CA LEU A 40 -7.95 -5.35 12.77
C LEU A 40 -9.33 -5.90 13.14
N GLN A 41 -10.37 -5.14 12.83
CA GLN A 41 -11.74 -5.51 13.17
C GLN A 41 -12.37 -6.37 12.07
N VAL A 42 -12.87 -7.54 12.44
CA VAL A 42 -13.70 -8.38 11.56
C VAL A 42 -15.03 -7.69 11.32
N THR A 43 -15.42 -7.55 10.07
CA THR A 43 -16.71 -6.98 9.65
C THR A 43 -17.64 -8.07 9.13
N ASP A 44 -17.09 -9.03 8.43
CA ASP A 44 -17.77 -10.28 8.03
C ASP A 44 -16.76 -11.39 7.72
N GLN A 45 -17.19 -12.63 7.78
CA GLN A 45 -16.38 -13.80 7.42
C GLN A 45 -17.22 -15.00 7.01
N ASN A 46 -16.65 -15.83 6.14
CA ASN A 46 -17.19 -17.14 5.76
C ASN A 46 -16.05 -18.12 5.44
N SER A 47 -16.36 -19.29 4.89
CA SER A 47 -15.36 -20.32 4.58
C SER A 47 -14.31 -19.89 3.53
N ASN A 48 -14.55 -18.82 2.78
CA ASN A 48 -13.70 -18.37 1.67
C ASN A 48 -13.10 -16.99 1.86
N PHE A 49 -13.67 -16.17 2.76
CA PHE A 49 -13.28 -14.76 2.93
C PHE A 49 -13.30 -14.34 4.41
N ILE A 50 -12.40 -13.42 4.75
CA ILE A 50 -12.47 -12.58 5.95
C ILE A 50 -12.37 -11.13 5.50
N TYR A 51 -13.32 -10.29 5.93
CA TYR A 51 -13.34 -8.86 5.68
C TYR A 51 -12.91 -8.12 6.95
N LEU A 52 -11.92 -7.24 6.81
CA LEU A 52 -11.31 -6.54 7.95
C LEU A 52 -11.26 -5.05 7.70
N ARG A 53 -11.26 -4.27 8.79
CA ARG A 53 -11.03 -2.82 8.75
C ARG A 53 -10.22 -2.33 9.95
N GLY A 54 -9.62 -1.16 9.80
CA GLY A 54 -9.00 -0.43 10.92
C GLY A 54 -10.03 0.27 11.82
N MET A 55 -9.55 0.78 12.96
CA MET A 55 -10.40 1.32 14.04
C MET A 55 -11.17 2.58 13.65
N GLU A 56 -10.63 3.44 12.80
CA GLU A 56 -11.28 4.69 12.38
C GLU A 56 -12.06 4.56 11.07
N GLU A 57 -11.91 3.44 10.38
CA GLU A 57 -12.53 3.23 9.08
C GLU A 57 -14.03 2.97 9.21
N ARG A 58 -14.82 3.63 8.38
CA ARG A 58 -16.28 3.49 8.34
C ARG A 58 -16.79 2.69 7.14
N GLY A 59 -15.94 2.46 6.13
CA GLY A 59 -16.23 1.52 5.07
C GLY A 59 -16.25 0.09 5.62
N HIS A 60 -17.02 -0.79 4.96
CA HIS A 60 -17.15 -2.18 5.40
C HIS A 60 -15.80 -2.86 5.56
N HIS A 61 -14.86 -2.64 4.63
CA HIS A 61 -13.55 -3.27 4.69
C HIS A 61 -12.44 -2.42 4.06
N SER A 62 -11.23 -2.65 4.52
CA SER A 62 -9.99 -2.19 3.89
C SER A 62 -9.02 -3.34 3.60
N VAL A 63 -9.27 -4.53 4.16
CA VAL A 63 -8.57 -5.78 3.81
C VAL A 63 -9.58 -6.87 3.53
N ILE A 64 -9.38 -7.59 2.44
CA ILE A 64 -10.10 -8.81 2.10
C ILE A 64 -9.06 -9.93 2.07
N LEU A 65 -9.21 -10.91 2.97
CA LEU A 65 -8.43 -12.13 2.94
C LEU A 65 -9.26 -13.19 2.23
N LYS A 66 -8.77 -13.65 1.09
CA LYS A 66 -9.46 -14.65 0.24
C LYS A 66 -8.72 -15.98 0.29
N LYS A 67 -9.42 -17.04 0.63
CA LYS A 67 -8.85 -18.38 0.57
C LYS A 67 -8.37 -18.71 -0.84
N SER A 68 -7.13 -19.16 -0.94
CA SER A 68 -6.45 -19.45 -2.21
C SER A 68 -5.44 -20.57 -2.02
N ASN A 69 -5.08 -21.26 -3.09
CA ASN A 69 -3.99 -22.24 -3.06
C ASN A 69 -2.60 -21.57 -3.18
N ILE A 70 -2.57 -20.31 -3.54
CA ILE A 70 -1.35 -19.52 -3.71
C ILE A 70 -1.46 -18.20 -2.94
N SER A 71 -0.33 -17.76 -2.38
CA SER A 71 -0.21 -16.44 -1.79
C SER A 71 -0.07 -15.39 -2.90
N SER A 72 -0.96 -14.40 -2.96
CA SER A 72 -0.98 -13.38 -4.00
C SER A 72 -1.66 -12.08 -3.53
N CYS A 73 -1.30 -10.96 -4.14
CA CYS A 73 -2.13 -9.77 -4.12
C CYS A 73 -3.08 -9.82 -5.33
N ASN A 74 -4.38 -9.81 -5.09
CA ASN A 74 -5.36 -9.99 -6.15
C ASN A 74 -5.80 -8.66 -6.77
N VAL A 75 -5.89 -7.60 -5.95
CA VAL A 75 -6.30 -6.27 -6.43
C VAL A 75 -5.93 -5.18 -5.43
N LEU A 76 -5.64 -3.98 -5.94
CA LEU A 76 -5.51 -2.73 -5.19
C LEU A 76 -6.75 -1.88 -5.46
N GLY A 77 -7.50 -1.54 -4.41
CA GLY A 77 -8.76 -0.83 -4.51
C GLY A 77 -8.63 0.67 -4.26
N TYR A 78 -9.27 1.47 -5.10
CA TYR A 78 -9.33 2.92 -5.00
C TYR A 78 -10.78 3.42 -4.95
N LYS A 79 -11.04 4.38 -4.07
CA LYS A 79 -12.34 5.03 -3.99
C LYS A 79 -12.36 6.27 -4.87
N VAL A 80 -13.42 6.44 -5.65
CA VAL A 80 -13.69 7.67 -6.40
C VAL A 80 -14.64 8.60 -5.65
N PHE A 81 -14.78 9.85 -6.10
CA PHE A 81 -15.57 10.88 -5.42
C PHE A 81 -17.08 10.64 -5.51
N ASP A 82 -17.56 10.21 -6.66
CA ASP A 82 -18.98 9.97 -6.93
C ASP A 82 -19.16 8.90 -8.03
N GLN A 83 -20.42 8.56 -8.31
CA GLN A 83 -20.77 7.52 -9.29
C GLN A 83 -20.35 7.88 -10.72
N GLU A 84 -20.44 9.14 -11.11
CA GLU A 84 -20.06 9.61 -12.46
C GLU A 84 -18.58 9.39 -12.77
N GLN A 85 -17.73 9.43 -11.73
CA GLN A 85 -16.30 9.20 -11.89
C GLN A 85 -15.99 7.76 -12.34
N LEU A 86 -16.85 6.79 -12.07
CA LEU A 86 -16.66 5.41 -12.54
C LEU A 86 -16.85 5.32 -14.07
N ASP A 87 -17.84 6.00 -14.62
CA ASP A 87 -18.08 6.01 -16.07
C ASP A 87 -16.93 6.78 -16.77
N LYS A 88 -16.47 7.88 -16.19
CA LYS A 88 -15.28 8.61 -16.67
C LYS A 88 -14.00 7.76 -16.59
N ALA A 89 -13.84 6.96 -15.53
CA ALA A 89 -12.72 6.04 -15.41
C ALA A 89 -12.77 4.97 -16.52
N GLU A 90 -13.92 4.36 -16.75
CA GLU A 90 -14.07 3.39 -17.84
C GLU A 90 -13.70 3.99 -19.19
N PHE A 91 -14.20 5.19 -19.49
CA PHE A 91 -13.87 5.92 -20.71
C PHE A 91 -12.37 6.17 -20.84
N TYR A 92 -11.73 6.65 -19.76
CA TYR A 92 -10.28 6.90 -19.72
C TYR A 92 -9.47 5.63 -20.02
N PHE A 93 -9.73 4.52 -19.33
CA PHE A 93 -8.98 3.27 -19.55
C PHE A 93 -9.18 2.72 -20.96
N LYS A 94 -10.41 2.73 -21.48
CA LYS A 94 -10.71 2.34 -22.85
C LYS A 94 -9.98 3.23 -23.88
N SER A 95 -9.85 4.53 -23.64
CA SER A 95 -9.11 5.44 -24.52
C SER A 95 -7.60 5.17 -24.55
N LYS A 96 -7.07 4.51 -23.50
CA LYS A 96 -5.69 4.04 -23.41
C LYS A 96 -5.53 2.58 -23.87
N GLU A 97 -6.56 1.99 -24.45
CA GLU A 97 -6.60 0.58 -24.88
C GLU A 97 -6.38 -0.42 -23.72
N ILE A 98 -6.66 -0.01 -22.47
CA ILE A 98 -6.60 -0.86 -21.29
C ILE A 98 -7.97 -1.46 -21.04
N SER A 99 -8.03 -2.79 -20.92
CA SER A 99 -9.27 -3.53 -20.72
C SER A 99 -9.93 -3.18 -19.39
N THR A 100 -11.27 -3.07 -19.42
CA THR A 100 -12.09 -2.81 -18.23
C THR A 100 -13.20 -3.86 -18.13
N SER A 101 -13.64 -4.15 -16.93
CA SER A 101 -14.83 -4.97 -16.67
C SER A 101 -15.61 -4.44 -15.46
N TRP A 102 -16.94 -4.52 -15.57
CA TRP A 102 -17.83 -4.22 -14.46
C TRP A 102 -18.10 -5.49 -13.66
N ILE A 103 -17.94 -5.40 -12.34
CA ILE A 103 -18.22 -6.49 -11.41
C ILE A 103 -19.07 -5.98 -10.25
N GLU A 104 -19.82 -6.87 -9.61
CA GLU A 104 -20.47 -6.60 -8.32
C GLU A 104 -19.64 -7.22 -7.21
N ARG A 105 -19.24 -6.37 -6.25
CA ARG A 105 -18.50 -6.81 -5.06
C ARG A 105 -19.44 -6.83 -3.85
N PRO A 106 -19.39 -7.86 -3.02
CA PRO A 106 -20.10 -7.85 -1.73
C PRO A 106 -19.74 -6.58 -0.92
N TYR A 107 -20.76 -5.94 -0.35
CA TYR A 107 -20.62 -4.72 0.49
C TYR A 107 -20.12 -3.47 -0.23
N GLN A 108 -19.59 -3.59 -1.47
CA GLN A 108 -18.99 -2.50 -2.25
C GLN A 108 -19.84 -2.12 -3.47
N GLY A 109 -20.65 -3.05 -3.96
CA GLY A 109 -21.52 -2.83 -5.12
C GLY A 109 -20.77 -2.74 -6.45
N LYS A 110 -21.30 -1.93 -7.37
CA LYS A 110 -20.77 -1.77 -8.73
C LYS A 110 -19.32 -1.27 -8.72
N THR A 111 -18.45 -2.04 -9.28
CA THR A 111 -17.00 -1.83 -9.26
C THR A 111 -16.42 -1.96 -10.65
N LEU A 112 -15.57 -1.02 -11.05
CA LEU A 112 -14.80 -1.07 -12.30
C LEU A 112 -13.45 -1.75 -12.03
N LEU A 113 -13.26 -2.93 -12.57
CA LEU A 113 -11.98 -3.68 -12.53
C LEU A 113 -11.19 -3.40 -13.80
N THR A 114 -9.92 -3.10 -13.66
CA THR A 114 -8.98 -2.84 -14.75
C THR A 114 -7.54 -3.17 -14.32
N THR A 115 -6.56 -2.75 -15.09
CA THR A 115 -5.14 -2.83 -14.71
C THR A 115 -4.46 -1.48 -14.87
N ASP A 116 -3.34 -1.30 -14.16
CA ASP A 116 -2.44 -0.21 -14.49
C ASP A 116 -1.57 -0.53 -15.72
N ILE A 117 -0.66 0.37 -16.08
CA ILE A 117 0.22 0.23 -17.25
C ILE A 117 1.16 -0.99 -17.19
N HIS A 118 1.43 -1.53 -16.01
CA HIS A 118 2.26 -2.73 -15.80
C HIS A 118 1.43 -4.00 -15.62
N GLY A 119 0.10 -3.89 -15.76
CA GLY A 119 -0.84 -4.99 -15.61
C GLY A 119 -1.26 -5.27 -14.16
N ILE A 120 -0.89 -4.42 -13.18
CA ILE A 120 -1.32 -4.56 -11.80
C ILE A 120 -2.84 -4.45 -11.74
N PRO A 121 -3.55 -5.45 -11.17
CA PRO A 121 -5.00 -5.36 -11.02
C PRO A 121 -5.38 -4.23 -10.08
N ILE A 122 -6.18 -3.29 -10.57
CA ILE A 122 -6.71 -2.17 -9.81
C ILE A 122 -8.23 -2.11 -9.97
N GLU A 123 -8.92 -1.67 -8.93
CA GLU A 123 -10.36 -1.48 -9.01
C GLU A 123 -10.81 -0.14 -8.44
N PHE A 124 -11.88 0.37 -9.03
CA PHE A 124 -12.50 1.63 -8.63
C PHE A 124 -13.93 1.41 -8.22
N TYR A 125 -14.33 2.03 -7.12
CA TYR A 125 -15.70 2.02 -6.62
C TYR A 125 -16.07 3.37 -6.01
N TYR A 126 -17.37 3.62 -5.89
CA TYR A 126 -17.87 4.83 -5.22
C TYR A 126 -18.48 4.51 -3.86
N GLN A 127 -19.42 3.58 -3.81
CA GLN A 127 -20.16 3.23 -2.60
C GLN A 127 -19.65 1.93 -1.99
N MET A 128 -19.54 1.93 -0.67
CA MET A 128 -19.30 0.75 0.15
C MET A 128 -20.22 0.86 1.37
N GLU A 129 -20.78 -0.25 1.82
CA GLU A 129 -21.56 -0.30 3.05
C GLU A 129 -20.82 0.40 4.18
N ARG A 130 -21.54 1.21 4.94
CA ARG A 130 -20.98 1.95 6.06
C ARG A 130 -21.33 1.29 7.37
N LEU A 131 -20.33 1.00 8.17
CA LEU A 131 -20.48 0.46 9.51
C LEU A 131 -20.39 1.57 10.55
N PRO A 132 -20.98 1.35 11.74
CA PRO A 132 -20.86 2.29 12.85
C PRO A 132 -19.39 2.56 13.19
N THR A 133 -19.10 3.82 13.54
CA THR A 133 -17.79 4.16 14.09
C THR A 133 -17.55 3.46 15.41
N ILE A 134 -16.32 3.01 15.61
CA ILE A 134 -15.84 2.48 16.89
C ILE A 134 -14.90 3.43 17.61
N HIS A 135 -14.72 4.66 17.09
CA HIS A 135 -14.02 5.72 17.81
C HIS A 135 -14.56 5.84 19.25
N GLN A 136 -13.68 6.02 20.21
CA GLN A 136 -14.00 6.13 21.64
C GLN A 136 -14.64 4.88 22.27
N LYS A 137 -14.77 3.78 21.53
CA LYS A 137 -15.22 2.49 22.06
C LYS A 137 -14.02 1.62 22.43
N TYR A 138 -13.15 2.13 23.29
CA TYR A 138 -11.85 1.53 23.63
C TYR A 138 -11.91 0.05 24.05
N LYS A 139 -13.03 -0.41 24.60
CA LYS A 139 -13.25 -1.82 24.95
C LYS A 139 -13.25 -2.77 23.74
N LEU A 140 -13.41 -2.24 22.51
CA LEU A 140 -13.39 -3.00 21.28
C LEU A 140 -12.00 -3.01 20.61
N TYR A 141 -11.04 -2.28 21.17
CA TYR A 141 -9.70 -2.17 20.60
C TYR A 141 -8.84 -3.33 21.07
N ASN A 142 -8.35 -4.12 20.12
CA ASN A 142 -7.47 -5.25 20.36
C ASN A 142 -6.11 -5.02 19.66
N GLY A 143 -5.14 -5.87 19.99
CA GLY A 143 -3.81 -5.83 19.39
C GLY A 143 -3.16 -4.46 19.47
N VAL A 144 -2.49 -4.06 18.40
CA VAL A 144 -1.75 -2.79 18.34
C VAL A 144 -2.55 -1.62 17.77
N LYS A 145 -3.83 -1.83 17.57
CA LYS A 145 -4.81 -0.78 17.24
C LYS A 145 -4.51 -0.05 15.92
N PRO A 146 -4.37 -0.75 14.77
CA PRO A 146 -4.23 -0.09 13.49
C PRO A 146 -5.46 0.78 13.25
N LEU A 147 -5.26 2.07 12.95
CA LEU A 147 -6.39 2.98 12.75
C LEU A 147 -6.97 2.85 11.35
N ARG A 148 -6.12 2.74 10.33
CA ARG A 148 -6.53 2.66 8.93
C ARG A 148 -5.47 2.00 8.05
N ILE A 149 -5.90 1.46 6.93
CA ILE A 149 -5.02 1.21 5.80
C ILE A 149 -4.52 2.56 5.28
N ASP A 150 -3.23 2.64 4.95
CA ASP A 150 -2.68 3.93 4.55
C ASP A 150 -2.07 3.94 3.16
N HIS A 151 -1.19 3.01 2.83
CA HIS A 151 -0.56 3.01 1.52
C HIS A 151 -0.16 1.62 1.02
N PHE A 152 0.12 1.57 -0.28
CA PHE A 152 0.77 0.46 -0.94
C PHE A 152 2.17 0.85 -1.40
N ASN A 153 3.10 -0.08 -1.36
CA ASN A 153 4.36 0.03 -2.08
C ASN A 153 4.46 -1.13 -3.08
N VAL A 154 4.90 -0.83 -4.28
CA VAL A 154 4.97 -1.77 -5.39
C VAL A 154 6.35 -1.75 -6.02
N PHE A 155 6.92 -2.92 -6.26
CA PHE A 155 8.07 -3.03 -7.14
C PHE A 155 7.63 -2.79 -8.59
N SER A 156 8.22 -1.78 -9.20
CA SER A 156 8.02 -1.44 -10.61
C SER A 156 9.27 -1.75 -11.42
N THR A 157 9.08 -2.25 -12.61
CA THR A 157 10.18 -2.46 -13.59
C THR A 157 10.65 -1.15 -14.21
N ASN A 158 9.78 -0.11 -14.21
CA ASN A 158 10.08 1.22 -14.68
C ASN A 158 9.30 2.26 -13.85
N VAL A 159 9.96 2.80 -12.84
CA VAL A 159 9.34 3.77 -11.91
C VAL A 159 8.86 5.03 -12.64
N HIS A 160 9.58 5.45 -13.68
CA HIS A 160 9.19 6.65 -14.42
C HIS A 160 7.84 6.49 -15.12
N GLU A 161 7.63 5.36 -15.83
CA GLU A 161 6.35 5.05 -16.47
C GLU A 161 5.22 4.95 -15.45
N SER A 162 5.48 4.33 -14.29
CA SER A 162 4.50 4.29 -13.20
C SER A 162 4.12 5.69 -12.73
N VAL A 163 5.11 6.56 -12.52
CA VAL A 163 4.90 7.93 -12.07
C VAL A 163 4.11 8.74 -13.10
N GLU A 164 4.45 8.63 -14.40
CA GLU A 164 3.71 9.31 -15.47
C GLU A 164 2.24 8.85 -15.50
N PHE A 165 2.00 7.54 -15.45
CA PHE A 165 0.64 6.99 -15.48
C PHE A 165 -0.20 7.44 -14.27
N TYR A 166 0.35 7.34 -13.05
CA TYR A 166 -0.39 7.75 -11.86
C TYR A 166 -0.52 9.28 -11.74
N SER A 167 0.41 10.05 -12.29
CA SER A 167 0.25 11.52 -12.41
C SER A 167 -0.90 11.88 -13.36
N ASP A 168 -1.07 11.16 -14.47
CA ASP A 168 -2.22 11.35 -15.37
C ASP A 168 -3.55 11.04 -14.65
N LEU A 169 -3.56 10.09 -13.71
CA LEU A 169 -4.68 9.82 -12.79
C LEU A 169 -4.84 10.85 -11.66
N GLY A 170 -4.00 11.88 -11.63
CA GLY A 170 -4.05 12.97 -10.66
C GLY A 170 -3.36 12.69 -9.33
N PHE A 171 -2.55 11.63 -9.24
CA PHE A 171 -1.65 11.48 -8.09
C PHE A 171 -0.51 12.48 -8.19
N ARG A 172 -0.06 13.01 -7.05
CA ARG A 172 1.04 13.95 -6.96
C ARG A 172 2.23 13.32 -6.26
N VAL A 173 3.43 13.60 -6.75
CA VAL A 173 4.66 13.13 -6.11
C VAL A 173 4.93 13.98 -4.87
N THR A 174 5.17 13.34 -3.73
CA THR A 174 5.60 13.99 -2.49
C THR A 174 7.11 13.89 -2.29
N GLU A 175 7.64 12.71 -2.56
CA GLU A 175 9.07 12.43 -2.45
C GLU A 175 9.51 11.51 -3.59
N TYR A 176 10.78 11.60 -3.96
CA TYR A 176 11.36 10.68 -4.94
C TYR A 176 12.85 10.46 -4.70
N THR A 177 13.34 9.33 -5.13
CA THR A 177 14.76 8.99 -5.16
C THR A 177 15.24 8.93 -6.60
N GLU A 178 16.32 9.63 -6.90
CA GLU A 178 16.92 9.70 -8.23
C GLU A 178 18.37 9.22 -8.20
N ASP A 179 18.77 8.49 -9.23
CA ASP A 179 20.18 8.23 -9.51
C ASP A 179 20.81 9.50 -10.11
N GLU A 180 21.72 10.11 -9.39
CA GLU A 180 22.36 11.37 -9.79
C GLU A 180 23.11 11.32 -11.12
N LYS A 181 23.62 10.15 -11.53
CA LYS A 181 24.37 9.99 -12.77
C LYS A 181 23.45 9.83 -13.98
N THR A 182 22.44 8.96 -13.84
CA THR A 182 21.54 8.63 -14.94
C THR A 182 20.30 9.49 -14.99
N LYS A 183 20.01 10.24 -13.93
CA LYS A 183 18.79 11.04 -13.75
C LYS A 183 17.51 10.21 -13.88
N LYS A 184 17.61 8.92 -13.56
CA LYS A 184 16.46 8.01 -13.55
C LYS A 184 15.88 7.89 -12.16
N LEU A 185 14.54 7.81 -12.07
CA LEU A 185 13.84 7.59 -10.82
C LEU A 185 14.09 6.16 -10.33
N TRP A 186 14.56 6.06 -9.09
CA TRP A 186 14.67 4.79 -8.36
C TRP A 186 13.38 4.45 -7.62
N ALA A 187 12.75 5.44 -7.00
CA ALA A 187 11.51 5.30 -6.28
C ALA A 187 10.74 6.63 -6.28
N ALA A 188 9.42 6.57 -6.10
CA ALA A 188 8.58 7.74 -5.94
C ALA A 188 7.40 7.42 -5.03
N TRP A 189 7.01 8.38 -4.19
CA TRP A 189 5.87 8.33 -3.30
C TRP A 189 4.82 9.29 -3.81
N MET A 190 3.58 8.80 -3.99
CA MET A 190 2.52 9.55 -4.68
C MET A 190 1.21 9.51 -3.89
N HIS A 191 0.52 10.63 -3.82
CA HIS A 191 -0.68 10.76 -3.01
C HIS A 191 -1.88 11.36 -3.75
N ARG A 192 -3.08 11.04 -3.25
CA ARG A 192 -4.35 11.71 -3.51
C ARG A 192 -4.92 12.31 -2.23
N LYS A 193 -4.86 11.56 -1.12
CA LYS A 193 -5.21 12.05 0.21
C LYS A 193 -4.11 12.93 0.79
N GLY A 194 -4.37 13.60 1.90
CA GLY A 194 -3.44 14.56 2.52
C GLY A 194 -2.28 13.95 3.34
N THR A 195 -1.96 12.66 3.16
CA THR A 195 -0.76 12.02 3.75
C THR A 195 0.36 11.95 2.72
N VAL A 196 1.54 11.49 3.13
CA VAL A 196 2.71 11.43 2.24
C VAL A 196 2.43 10.63 0.98
N HIS A 197 1.74 9.51 1.08
CA HIS A 197 1.41 8.73 -0.12
C HIS A 197 0.19 7.83 0.05
N ASP A 198 -0.46 7.50 -1.06
CA ASP A 198 -1.39 6.40 -1.24
C ASP A 198 -0.67 5.21 -1.87
N ILE A 199 0.26 5.47 -2.77
CA ILE A 199 1.05 4.44 -3.45
C ILE A 199 2.49 4.91 -3.63
N ALA A 200 3.43 3.98 -3.48
CA ALA A 200 4.82 4.19 -3.80
C ALA A 200 5.30 3.14 -4.82
N PHE A 201 6.20 3.57 -5.68
CA PHE A 201 6.86 2.72 -6.67
C PHE A 201 8.35 2.66 -6.36
N THR A 202 8.86 1.44 -6.24
CA THR A 202 10.29 1.20 -6.01
C THR A 202 10.84 0.34 -7.15
N ASN A 203 11.99 0.71 -7.70
CA ASN A 203 12.64 -0.06 -8.74
C ASN A 203 13.02 -1.46 -8.24
N GLY A 204 12.55 -2.49 -8.92
CA GLY A 204 12.79 -3.88 -8.54
C GLY A 204 12.17 -4.87 -9.51
N ILE A 205 12.38 -6.16 -9.25
CA ILE A 205 11.74 -7.23 -10.02
C ILE A 205 10.23 -7.14 -9.81
N GLY A 206 9.49 -6.74 -10.83
CA GLY A 206 8.07 -6.41 -10.72
C GLY A 206 7.25 -6.70 -11.98
N PRO A 207 5.93 -6.41 -11.95
CA PRO A 207 5.24 -5.85 -10.78
C PRO A 207 5.04 -6.88 -9.66
N ARG A 208 5.25 -6.45 -8.42
CA ARG A 208 4.94 -7.21 -7.19
C ARG A 208 4.56 -6.24 -6.08
N LEU A 209 3.61 -6.61 -5.24
CA LEU A 209 3.34 -5.85 -4.03
C LEU A 209 4.54 -5.97 -3.09
N HIS A 210 5.18 -4.85 -2.75
CA HIS A 210 6.24 -4.83 -1.75
C HIS A 210 5.63 -4.92 -0.35
N HIS A 211 4.69 -4.04 -0.03
CA HIS A 211 3.93 -4.07 1.22
C HIS A 211 2.60 -3.32 1.13
N VAL A 212 1.73 -3.64 2.07
CA VAL A 212 0.59 -2.82 2.49
C VAL A 212 0.90 -2.21 3.86
N ALA A 213 0.50 -0.96 4.10
CA ALA A 213 0.79 -0.28 5.34
C ALA A 213 -0.46 0.11 6.13
N PHE A 214 -0.34 0.03 7.46
CA PHE A 214 -1.35 0.48 8.41
C PHE A 214 -0.77 1.55 9.34
N TRP A 215 -1.52 2.62 9.50
CA TRP A 215 -1.16 3.70 10.40
C TRP A 215 -1.63 3.41 11.83
N VAL A 216 -0.73 3.62 12.80
CA VAL A 216 -1.00 3.48 14.24
C VAL A 216 -0.82 4.82 14.95
N PRO A 217 -1.49 5.05 16.11
CA PRO A 217 -1.50 6.36 16.76
C PRO A 217 -0.14 6.85 17.25
N THR A 218 0.70 5.95 17.75
CA THR A 218 1.95 6.32 18.44
C THR A 218 3.05 5.29 18.19
N PRO A 219 4.32 5.66 18.38
CA PRO A 219 5.44 4.71 18.36
C PRO A 219 5.31 3.57 19.37
N MET A 220 4.60 3.78 20.48
CA MET A 220 4.38 2.73 21.48
C MET A 220 3.57 1.56 20.91
N ASN A 221 2.63 1.80 20.01
CA ASN A 221 1.90 0.71 19.35
C ASN A 221 2.84 -0.20 18.53
N VAL A 222 3.91 0.36 17.97
CA VAL A 222 4.93 -0.43 17.25
C VAL A 222 5.77 -1.26 18.26
N ILE A 223 6.11 -0.69 19.40
CA ILE A 223 6.84 -1.42 20.46
C ILE A 223 5.96 -2.53 21.06
N ASP A 224 4.70 -2.22 21.39
CA ASP A 224 3.73 -3.19 21.89
C ASP A 224 3.60 -4.39 20.93
N LEU A 225 3.63 -4.13 19.61
CA LEU A 225 3.58 -5.20 18.60
C LEU A 225 4.79 -6.15 18.69
N LEU A 226 5.96 -5.62 18.92
CA LEU A 226 7.17 -6.45 19.09
C LEU A 226 7.06 -7.36 20.31
N ASP A 227 6.53 -6.86 21.43
CA ASP A 227 6.29 -7.65 22.64
C ASP A 227 5.25 -8.74 22.38
N VAL A 228 4.14 -8.40 21.70
CA VAL A 228 3.09 -9.36 21.34
C VAL A 228 3.65 -10.43 20.40
N MET A 229 4.33 -10.06 19.33
CA MET A 229 4.88 -11.01 18.35
C MET A 229 5.93 -11.95 18.96
N SER A 230 6.78 -11.41 19.85
CA SER A 230 7.83 -12.21 20.52
C SER A 230 7.26 -13.30 21.43
N THR A 231 6.13 -13.02 22.07
CA THR A 231 5.49 -13.94 23.04
C THR A 231 4.41 -14.83 22.43
N SER A 232 4.00 -14.55 21.17
CA SER A 232 2.95 -15.29 20.47
C SER A 232 3.48 -16.22 19.34
N GLY A 233 4.79 -16.44 19.30
CA GLY A 233 5.41 -17.34 18.31
C GLY A 233 5.68 -16.69 16.93
N TYR A 234 5.51 -15.37 16.79
CA TYR A 234 5.71 -14.64 15.53
C TYR A 234 7.04 -13.85 15.47
N ILE A 235 8.00 -14.15 16.34
CA ILE A 235 9.30 -13.43 16.37
C ILE A 235 10.03 -13.51 15.02
N SER A 236 9.97 -14.65 14.34
CA SER A 236 10.59 -14.86 13.02
C SER A 236 9.88 -14.12 11.87
N ASN A 237 8.68 -13.59 12.12
CA ASN A 237 7.91 -12.80 11.17
C ASN A 237 8.30 -11.32 11.17
N ILE A 238 9.13 -10.88 12.13
CA ILE A 238 9.67 -9.52 12.15
C ILE A 238 10.80 -9.46 11.12
N GLU A 239 10.58 -8.66 10.05
CA GLU A 239 11.55 -8.58 8.96
C GLU A 239 12.51 -7.41 9.11
N ARG A 240 12.00 -6.22 9.53
CA ARG A 240 12.81 -5.00 9.61
C ARG A 240 12.20 -4.00 10.58
N GLY A 241 13.05 -3.39 11.38
CA GLY A 241 12.67 -2.35 12.35
C GLY A 241 12.72 -2.86 13.79
N PRO A 242 12.32 -2.01 14.77
CA PRO A 242 11.81 -0.65 14.55
C PRO A 242 12.90 0.29 14.06
N GLY A 243 12.48 1.35 13.38
CA GLY A 243 13.40 2.33 12.83
C GLY A 243 12.71 3.61 12.38
N ARG A 244 13.53 4.55 11.91
CA ARG A 244 13.05 5.81 11.33
C ARG A 244 13.53 5.92 9.88
N HIS A 245 12.61 6.20 8.97
CA HIS A 245 12.95 6.61 7.61
C HIS A 245 13.30 8.10 7.57
N GLY A 246 14.21 8.51 6.67
CA GLY A 246 14.27 9.89 6.22
C GLY A 246 13.07 10.21 5.35
N ILE A 247 12.80 9.35 4.37
CA ILE A 247 11.60 9.39 3.53
C ILE A 247 10.36 9.31 4.43
N SER A 248 9.38 10.17 4.17
CA SER A 248 8.12 10.27 4.93
C SER A 248 8.26 10.55 6.43
N ASN A 249 9.46 10.60 6.99
CA ASN A 249 9.67 10.69 8.44
C ASN A 249 9.01 9.55 9.24
N ALA A 250 8.66 8.44 8.62
CA ALA A 250 7.93 7.35 9.27
C ALA A 250 8.77 6.63 10.34
N PHE A 251 8.18 6.43 11.52
CA PHE A 251 8.64 5.44 12.49
C PHE A 251 7.97 4.12 12.14
N PHE A 252 8.73 3.11 11.77
CA PHE A 252 8.24 1.93 11.07
C PHE A 252 8.63 0.60 11.72
N LEU A 253 7.83 -0.41 11.41
CA LEU A 253 8.11 -1.83 11.60
C LEU A 253 7.54 -2.62 10.42
N TYR A 254 8.33 -3.48 9.80
CA TYR A 254 7.90 -4.40 8.75
C TYR A 254 7.85 -5.82 9.25
N ILE A 255 6.72 -6.46 9.03
CA ILE A 255 6.44 -7.82 9.45
C ILE A 255 5.91 -8.64 8.26
N ARG A 256 6.00 -9.95 8.37
CA ARG A 256 5.42 -10.88 7.40
C ARG A 256 4.22 -11.59 8.01
N ASP A 257 3.14 -11.66 7.26
CA ASP A 257 2.01 -12.51 7.63
C ASP A 257 2.35 -14.00 7.41
N PRO A 258 1.49 -14.95 7.81
CA PRO A 258 1.74 -16.40 7.62
C PRO A 258 1.92 -16.84 6.17
N ASP A 259 1.43 -16.05 5.21
CA ASP A 259 1.58 -16.30 3.77
C ASP A 259 2.78 -15.59 3.14
N GLY A 260 3.51 -14.78 3.94
CA GLY A 260 4.69 -14.03 3.50
C GLY A 260 4.37 -12.64 2.92
N HIS A 261 3.12 -12.18 2.98
CA HIS A 261 2.80 -10.80 2.62
C HIS A 261 3.45 -9.84 3.61
N ARG A 262 4.13 -8.83 3.08
CA ARG A 262 4.77 -7.81 3.93
C ARG A 262 3.74 -6.76 4.34
N THR A 263 3.67 -6.51 5.63
CA THR A 263 2.85 -5.47 6.23
C THR A 263 3.75 -4.47 6.95
N GLU A 264 3.53 -3.19 6.71
CA GLU A 264 4.16 -2.11 7.47
C GLU A 264 3.20 -1.60 8.55
N ILE A 265 3.70 -1.47 9.78
CA ILE A 265 3.02 -0.78 10.87
C ILE A 265 3.84 0.46 11.18
N TYR A 266 3.23 1.65 11.05
CA TYR A 266 3.98 2.89 11.13
C TYR A 266 3.18 4.07 11.68
N CYS A 267 3.88 5.12 12.04
CA CYS A 267 3.33 6.41 12.45
C CYS A 267 4.33 7.56 12.23
N SER A 268 3.91 8.78 12.55
CA SER A 268 4.76 9.99 12.57
C SER A 268 5.17 10.51 11.19
N ASP A 269 4.45 10.15 10.14
CA ASP A 269 4.58 10.80 8.85
C ASP A 269 4.02 12.23 8.88
N TYR A 270 4.41 13.05 7.90
CA TYR A 270 3.88 14.40 7.77
C TYR A 270 2.64 14.43 6.84
N GLN A 271 1.96 15.58 6.81
CA GLN A 271 0.82 15.81 5.93
C GLN A 271 1.21 16.73 4.77
N THR A 272 0.62 16.48 3.61
CA THR A 272 0.73 17.29 2.40
C THR A 272 -0.59 18.02 2.17
N LEU A 273 -0.72 19.21 2.74
CA LEU A 273 -1.98 19.97 2.74
C LEU A 273 -2.13 20.84 1.49
N ASP A 274 -1.00 21.34 0.96
CA ASP A 274 -1.01 22.27 -0.15
C ASP A 274 -0.89 21.55 -1.50
N THR A 275 -1.58 22.09 -2.51
CA THR A 275 -1.58 21.52 -3.86
C THR A 275 -0.29 21.79 -4.61
N ASP A 276 0.49 22.77 -4.18
CA ASP A 276 1.78 23.20 -4.72
C ASP A 276 2.98 22.68 -3.92
N HIS A 277 2.77 21.64 -3.09
CA HIS A 277 3.87 20.96 -2.42
C HIS A 277 4.96 20.53 -3.40
N GLU A 278 6.17 21.05 -3.20
CA GLU A 278 7.33 20.67 -4.00
C GLU A 278 7.87 19.32 -3.55
N PRO A 279 8.03 18.34 -4.48
CA PRO A 279 8.54 17.02 -4.13
C PRO A 279 9.93 17.04 -3.51
N ILE A 280 10.10 16.35 -2.39
CA ILE A 280 11.41 16.20 -1.74
C ILE A 280 12.25 15.21 -2.54
N LYS A 281 13.42 15.67 -2.98
CA LYS A 281 14.38 14.82 -3.70
C LYS A 281 15.39 14.18 -2.75
N TRP A 282 15.56 12.86 -2.88
CA TRP A 282 16.60 12.09 -2.23
C TRP A 282 17.65 11.60 -3.23
N ASP A 283 18.93 11.73 -2.91
CA ASP A 283 19.98 11.03 -3.66
C ASP A 283 19.88 9.53 -3.36
N LEU A 284 19.96 8.70 -4.41
CA LEU A 284 20.01 7.25 -4.26
C LEU A 284 21.13 6.78 -3.34
N LYS A 285 22.22 7.52 -3.26
CA LYS A 285 23.39 7.21 -2.43
C LYS A 285 23.25 7.65 -0.97
N ASP A 286 22.24 8.47 -0.64
CA ASP A 286 22.03 8.88 0.73
C ASP A 286 21.46 7.70 1.56
N PRO A 287 22.21 7.14 2.52
CA PRO A 287 21.74 6.05 3.35
C PRO A 287 20.60 6.47 4.27
N GLN A 288 20.52 7.73 4.65
CA GLN A 288 19.51 8.25 5.57
C GLN A 288 18.12 8.28 4.96
N ARG A 289 18.00 8.28 3.63
CA ARG A 289 16.70 8.21 2.96
C ARG A 289 15.88 6.99 3.41
N GLN A 290 16.51 5.82 3.48
CA GLN A 290 15.88 4.56 3.89
C GLN A 290 15.92 4.33 5.39
N THR A 291 17.03 4.66 6.02
CA THR A 291 17.26 4.41 7.45
C THR A 291 17.96 5.62 8.06
N LEU A 292 17.17 6.54 8.63
CA LEU A 292 17.72 7.64 9.40
C LEU A 292 18.39 7.09 10.68
N TRP A 293 17.75 6.11 11.31
CA TRP A 293 18.31 5.28 12.36
C TRP A 293 17.55 3.94 12.45
N GLY A 294 18.18 2.91 13.00
CA GLY A 294 17.68 1.55 13.11
C GLY A 294 18.54 0.55 12.33
N ALA A 295 18.12 -0.70 12.30
CA ALA A 295 18.82 -1.73 11.57
C ALA A 295 18.71 -1.52 10.04
N PRO A 296 19.76 -1.87 9.26
CA PRO A 296 19.70 -1.80 7.81
C PRO A 296 18.64 -2.75 7.24
N ALA A 297 18.19 -2.45 6.01
CA ALA A 297 17.24 -3.32 5.34
C ALA A 297 17.86 -4.67 5.00
N PRO A 298 17.20 -5.81 5.30
CA PRO A 298 17.69 -7.13 4.94
C PRO A 298 17.61 -7.36 3.42
N LYS A 299 18.27 -8.40 2.93
CA LYS A 299 18.28 -8.76 1.50
C LYS A 299 16.85 -9.01 0.97
N SER A 300 16.02 -9.69 1.74
CA SER A 300 14.60 -9.97 1.42
C SER A 300 13.80 -8.70 1.10
N TRP A 301 14.13 -7.59 1.75
CA TRP A 301 13.53 -6.28 1.51
C TRP A 301 13.60 -5.85 0.03
N PHE A 302 14.68 -6.14 -0.65
CA PHE A 302 14.92 -5.74 -2.04
C PHE A 302 14.50 -6.79 -3.07
N GLU A 303 14.38 -8.04 -2.65
CA GLU A 303 14.20 -9.17 -3.55
C GLU A 303 12.82 -9.82 -3.48
N GLU A 304 12.09 -9.63 -2.38
CA GLU A 304 10.83 -10.34 -2.13
C GLU A 304 9.61 -9.40 -2.11
N GLY A 305 8.52 -9.89 -2.70
CA GLY A 305 7.22 -9.22 -2.72
C GLY A 305 6.13 -10.18 -3.18
N SER A 306 4.88 -9.89 -2.84
CA SER A 306 3.74 -10.71 -3.23
C SER A 306 3.44 -10.57 -4.72
N HIS A 307 3.19 -11.67 -5.40
CA HIS A 307 2.80 -11.67 -6.81
C HIS A 307 1.40 -11.09 -7.01
N PHE A 308 1.19 -10.43 -8.14
CA PHE A 308 -0.15 -10.06 -8.58
C PHE A 308 -0.73 -11.19 -9.45
N GLY A 309 -1.57 -12.04 -8.85
CA GLY A 309 -2.21 -13.15 -9.56
C GLY A 309 -1.21 -13.97 -10.40
N ASN A 310 -1.47 -14.07 -11.71
CA ASN A 310 -0.66 -14.84 -12.67
C ASN A 310 0.36 -13.97 -13.43
N ILE A 311 0.66 -12.75 -12.98
CA ILE A 311 1.61 -11.87 -13.64
C ILE A 311 3.03 -12.34 -13.33
N ASN A 312 3.81 -12.61 -14.39
CA ASN A 312 5.22 -12.95 -14.24
C ASN A 312 6.07 -11.69 -14.05
N PRO A 313 6.75 -11.53 -12.91
CA PRO A 313 7.63 -10.39 -12.68
C PRO A 313 8.78 -10.34 -13.70
N LYS A 314 9.14 -9.13 -14.10
CA LYS A 314 10.24 -8.85 -15.05
C LYS A 314 11.38 -8.13 -14.34
N GLN A 315 12.56 -8.16 -14.92
CA GLN A 315 13.73 -7.42 -14.42
C GLN A 315 13.51 -5.91 -14.55
N PRO A 316 14.00 -5.12 -13.61
CA PRO A 316 13.86 -3.66 -13.66
C PRO A 316 14.74 -3.04 -14.75
N SER A 317 14.32 -1.88 -15.24
CA SER A 317 15.06 -1.09 -16.22
C SER A 317 16.33 -0.45 -15.63
N LEU A 318 16.33 -0.13 -14.34
CA LEU A 318 17.47 0.44 -13.63
C LEU A 318 18.13 -0.62 -12.75
N LYS A 319 19.41 -0.89 -13.03
CA LYS A 319 20.20 -1.90 -12.31
C LYS A 319 21.00 -1.37 -11.12
N ALA A 320 20.76 -0.13 -10.70
CA ALA A 320 21.43 0.44 -9.53
C ALA A 320 21.15 -0.41 -8.29
N GLN A 321 22.19 -0.68 -7.52
CA GLN A 321 22.05 -1.40 -6.26
C GLN A 321 21.58 -0.39 -5.18
N PRO A 322 20.58 -0.73 -4.37
CA PRO A 322 20.21 0.09 -3.24
C PRO A 322 21.35 0.14 -2.24
N ILE A 323 21.58 1.32 -1.64
CA ILE A 323 22.53 1.44 -0.54
C ILE A 323 21.82 0.90 0.71
N VAL A 324 22.42 -0.11 1.29
CA VAL A 324 22.05 -0.62 2.59
C VAL A 324 22.78 0.24 3.63
N ALA A 325 22.06 0.80 4.60
CA ALA A 325 22.68 1.55 5.65
C ALA A 325 23.68 0.68 6.43
N PRO A 326 24.81 1.24 6.86
CA PRO A 326 25.84 0.52 7.60
C PRO A 326 25.36 0.00 8.95
#